data_f4b13bcebb2f866bcf11f2443223bc44
#
_entry.id   f4b13bcebb2f866bcf11f2443223bc44
#
_cell.length_a   1.000
_cell.length_b   1.000
_cell.length_c   1.000
_cell.angle_alpha   90.00
_cell.angle_beta   90.00
_cell.angle_gamma   90.00
#
_symmetry.space_group_name_H-M   'P 1'
#
loop_
_entity.id
_entity.type
_entity.pdbx_description
1 polymer ?
#
loop_
_entity_poly.entity_id
_entity_poly.type
_entity_poly.pdbx_seq_one_letter_code
_entity_poly.pdbx_strand_id
1 'polypeptide(L)'
;MPLNQLEQRQRKPSFFHALSYRIPLPVVEVVVFRSGDGYSVCPRCDSLLEREYMSYCSCCGQCLAWELFDHAKVVNWPRKE
;
A
#
# COMPACT_ATOMS: atom_id res chain seq x y z
N MET A 1 -26.88 22.19 10.52
CA MET A 1 -25.71 21.45 10.22
C MET A 1 -26.05 20.12 9.59
N PRO A 2 -25.43 19.86 8.53
CA PRO A 2 -25.79 18.65 7.84
C PRO A 2 -25.34 17.45 8.61
N LEU A 3 -26.24 16.60 8.83
CA LEU A 3 -25.96 15.35 9.47
C LEU A 3 -25.02 14.53 8.67
N ASN A 4 -25.17 14.60 7.36
CA ASN A 4 -24.35 13.76 6.54
C ASN A 4 -22.89 14.08 6.67
N GLN A 5 -22.57 15.33 6.97
CA GLN A 5 -21.20 15.66 7.18
C GLN A 5 -20.65 14.98 8.41
N LEU A 6 -21.43 15.00 9.45
CA LEU A 6 -21.04 14.31 10.64
C LEU A 6 -20.88 12.85 10.39
N GLU A 7 -21.78 12.30 9.65
CA GLU A 7 -21.72 10.90 9.39
C GLU A 7 -20.49 10.54 8.65
N GLN A 8 -20.08 11.37 7.74
CA GLN A 8 -18.89 11.04 6.98
C GLN A 8 -17.67 11.04 7.83
N ARG A 9 -17.54 12.00 8.69
CA ARG A 9 -16.37 12.06 9.52
C ARG A 9 -16.35 10.97 10.53
N GLN A 10 -17.50 10.62 11.05
CA GLN A 10 -17.57 9.61 12.07
C GLN A 10 -17.77 8.25 11.53
N ARG A 11 -18.04 8.17 10.26
CA ARG A 11 -18.33 6.88 9.71
C ARG A 11 -17.14 5.99 9.83
N LYS A 12 -17.35 4.89 10.43
CA LYS A 12 -16.34 3.89 10.50
C LYS A 12 -16.30 3.12 9.21
N PRO A 13 -15.15 2.58 8.87
CA PRO A 13 -15.10 1.73 7.68
C PRO A 13 -16.14 0.64 7.84
N SER A 14 -16.76 0.28 6.75
CA SER A 14 -17.72 -0.80 6.79
C SER A 14 -16.96 -2.07 7.15
N PHE A 15 -17.72 -3.07 7.57
CA PHE A 15 -17.15 -4.34 7.89
C PHE A 15 -16.35 -4.89 6.72
N PHE A 16 -16.90 -4.79 5.52
CA PHE A 16 -16.21 -5.27 4.34
C PHE A 16 -14.97 -4.46 4.04
N HIS A 17 -15.06 -3.16 4.25
CA HIS A 17 -13.90 -2.32 4.01
C HIS A 17 -12.77 -2.70 4.97
N ALA A 18 -13.09 -2.90 6.23
CA ALA A 18 -12.08 -3.28 7.20
C ALA A 18 -11.48 -4.63 6.86
N LEU A 19 -12.30 -5.56 6.42
CA LEU A 19 -11.81 -6.87 6.06
C LEU A 19 -10.90 -6.83 4.86
N SER A 20 -11.14 -5.89 3.95
CA SER A 20 -10.34 -5.84 2.74
C SER A 20 -8.87 -5.60 3.06
N TYR A 21 -8.56 -4.95 4.18
CA TYR A 21 -7.17 -4.72 4.55
C TYR A 21 -6.49 -6.00 5.01
N ARG A 22 -7.25 -7.00 5.38
CA ARG A 22 -6.69 -8.27 5.82
C ARG A 22 -6.51 -9.25 4.70
N ILE A 23 -7.11 -8.99 3.55
CA ILE A 23 -6.93 -9.83 2.39
C ILE A 23 -5.59 -9.47 1.78
N PRO A 24 -4.66 -10.42 1.67
CA PRO A 24 -3.32 -10.09 1.20
C PRO A 24 -3.35 -9.57 -0.23
N LEU A 25 -2.67 -8.45 -0.44
CA LEU A 25 -2.49 -7.92 -1.79
C LEU A 25 -1.04 -8.14 -2.19
N PRO A 26 -0.79 -8.53 -3.43
CA PRO A 26 0.57 -8.81 -3.85
C PRO A 26 1.38 -7.54 -4.02
N VAL A 27 2.61 -7.57 -3.51
CA VAL A 27 3.56 -6.50 -3.73
C VAL A 27 4.24 -6.78 -5.05
N VAL A 28 4.00 -5.92 -6.03
CA VAL A 28 4.46 -6.17 -7.38
C VAL A 28 5.24 -5.02 -7.98
N GLU A 29 5.64 -4.06 -7.16
CA GLU A 29 6.34 -2.91 -7.69
C GLU A 29 7.46 -2.50 -6.75
N VAL A 30 8.61 -2.15 -7.31
CA VAL A 30 9.76 -1.66 -6.57
C VAL A 30 10.20 -0.36 -7.21
N VAL A 31 10.42 0.66 -6.38
CA VAL A 31 10.90 1.95 -6.85
C VAL A 31 12.38 2.04 -6.53
N VAL A 32 13.19 2.37 -7.52
CA VAL A 32 14.63 2.50 -7.34
C VAL A 32 15.01 3.97 -7.53
N PHE A 33 15.70 4.52 -6.55
CA PHE A 33 16.14 5.90 -6.61
C PHE A 33 17.50 6.00 -7.30
N ARG A 34 17.89 7.22 -7.60
CA ARG A 34 19.17 7.45 -8.27
C ARG A 34 20.34 6.93 -7.45
N SER A 35 20.19 6.97 -6.15
CA SER A 35 21.26 6.48 -5.28
C SER A 35 21.45 4.98 -5.38
N GLY A 36 20.51 4.30 -6.01
CA GLY A 36 20.56 2.84 -6.09
C GLY A 36 19.72 2.15 -5.05
N ASP A 37 19.15 2.91 -4.12
CA ASP A 37 18.29 2.32 -3.10
C ASP A 37 16.95 1.95 -3.72
N GLY A 38 16.46 0.78 -3.37
CA GLY A 38 15.18 0.31 -3.86
C GLY A 38 14.23 0.06 -2.72
N TYR A 39 12.95 0.38 -2.95
CA TYR A 39 11.91 0.18 -1.96
C TYR A 39 10.69 -0.41 -2.62
N SER A 40 10.11 -1.42 -1.98
CA SER A 40 8.85 -1.95 -2.47
C SER A 40 7.73 -0.96 -2.16
N VAL A 41 6.65 -1.09 -2.90
CA VAL A 41 5.54 -0.14 -2.83
C VAL A 41 4.29 -0.87 -2.40
N CYS A 42 3.56 -0.28 -1.47
CA CYS A 42 2.32 -0.86 -1.01
C CYS A 42 1.30 -0.82 -2.15
N PRO A 43 0.69 -1.96 -2.48
CA PRO A 43 -0.27 -1.98 -3.59
C PRO A 43 -1.56 -1.25 -3.30
N ARG A 44 -1.80 -0.86 -2.07
CA ARG A 44 -3.04 -0.18 -1.75
C ARG A 44 -2.89 1.31 -1.63
N CYS A 45 -1.86 1.79 -0.92
CA CYS A 45 -1.72 3.22 -0.68
C CYS A 45 -0.52 3.84 -1.40
N ASP A 46 0.26 3.03 -2.10
CA ASP A 46 1.40 3.51 -2.87
C ASP A 46 2.52 4.08 -2.04
N SER A 47 2.50 3.87 -0.74
CA SER A 47 3.59 4.31 0.11
C SER A 47 4.77 3.38 -0.04
N LEU A 48 5.97 3.91 0.14
CA LEU A 48 7.16 3.07 0.13
C LEU A 48 7.19 2.27 1.42
N LEU A 49 7.49 0.99 1.29
CA LEU A 49 7.55 0.11 2.44
C LEU A 49 8.93 0.18 3.05
N GLU A 50 8.99 0.19 4.38
CA GLU A 50 10.25 0.34 5.07
C GLU A 50 11.13 -0.88 4.91
N ARG A 51 10.55 -2.05 4.79
CA ARG A 51 11.30 -3.27 4.67
C ARG A 51 10.57 -4.23 3.75
N GLU A 52 11.34 -5.10 3.15
CA GLU A 52 10.75 -6.16 2.36
C GLU A 52 10.15 -7.22 3.27
N TYR A 53 9.14 -7.88 2.73
CA TYR A 53 8.51 -9.01 3.41
C TYR A 53 7.79 -8.63 4.70
N MET A 54 7.37 -7.36 4.80
CA MET A 54 6.52 -6.95 5.89
C MET A 54 5.16 -7.61 5.76
N SER A 55 4.58 -7.99 6.88
CA SER A 55 3.25 -8.59 6.85
C SER A 55 2.18 -7.55 6.55
N TYR A 56 2.38 -6.33 7.01
CA TYR A 56 1.41 -5.26 6.84
C TYR A 56 2.12 -3.97 6.50
N CYS A 57 1.43 -3.15 5.70
CA CYS A 57 1.95 -1.83 5.41
C CYS A 57 1.89 -0.97 6.65
N SER A 58 3.00 -0.30 6.97
CA SER A 58 3.04 0.53 8.17
C SER A 58 2.25 1.82 8.00
N CYS A 59 1.88 2.16 6.78
CA CYS A 59 1.15 3.39 6.52
C CYS A 59 -0.35 3.18 6.52
N CYS A 60 -0.83 2.18 5.82
CA CYS A 60 -2.27 1.98 5.70
C CYS A 60 -2.78 0.71 6.39
N GLY A 61 -1.88 -0.19 6.74
CA GLY A 61 -2.30 -1.41 7.42
C GLY A 61 -2.71 -2.55 6.52
N GLN A 62 -2.51 -2.39 5.22
CA GLN A 62 -2.89 -3.44 4.29
C GLN A 62 -2.01 -4.67 4.45
N CYS A 63 -2.64 -5.84 4.53
CA CYS A 63 -1.91 -7.10 4.56
C CYS A 63 -1.22 -7.31 3.22
N LEU A 64 0.02 -7.74 3.25
CA LEU A 64 0.84 -7.82 2.04
C LEU A 64 1.19 -9.26 1.74
N ALA A 65 1.18 -9.58 0.44
CA ALA A 65 1.59 -10.88 -0.04
C ALA A 65 2.83 -10.70 -0.89
N TRP A 66 3.79 -11.61 -0.72
CA TRP A 66 5.10 -11.45 -1.35
C TRP A 66 5.41 -12.56 -2.35
N GLU A 67 4.42 -13.37 -2.69
CA GLU A 67 4.65 -14.51 -3.57
C GLU A 67 5.07 -14.10 -4.96
N LEU A 68 4.59 -12.96 -5.42
CA LEU A 68 4.91 -12.47 -6.75
C LEU A 68 6.03 -11.47 -6.76
N PHE A 69 6.69 -11.29 -5.64
CA PHE A 69 7.69 -10.25 -5.52
C PHE A 69 8.88 -10.49 -6.43
N ASP A 70 9.19 -11.74 -6.73
CA ASP A 70 10.31 -12.05 -7.61
C ASP A 70 10.08 -11.49 -9.01
N HIS A 71 8.83 -11.23 -9.36
CA HIS A 71 8.50 -10.71 -10.68
C HIS A 71 8.07 -9.25 -10.59
N ALA A 72 8.47 -8.57 -9.53
CA ALA A 72 8.04 -7.20 -9.32
C ALA A 72 8.57 -6.29 -10.41
N LYS A 73 7.74 -5.33 -10.79
CA LYS A 73 8.13 -4.34 -11.76
C LYS A 73 9.04 -3.33 -11.11
N VAL A 74 10.13 -2.99 -11.78
CA VAL A 74 11.07 -2.02 -11.25
C VAL A 74 10.81 -0.68 -11.92
N VAL A 75 10.62 0.35 -11.10
CA VAL A 75 10.33 1.69 -11.58
C VAL A 75 11.41 2.61 -11.07
N ASN A 76 11.99 3.39 -11.96
CA ASN A 76 13.02 4.34 -11.56
C ASN A 76 12.40 5.63 -11.07
N TRP A 77 12.95 6.17 -10.02
CA TRP A 77 12.44 7.41 -9.47
C TRP A 77 13.40 8.54 -9.81
N PRO A 78 12.91 9.70 -10.21
CA PRO A 78 11.48 10.02 -10.32
C PRO A 78 10.87 9.35 -11.54
N ARG A 79 9.57 9.12 -11.46
CA ARG A 79 8.88 8.47 -12.55
C ARG A 79 8.85 9.37 -13.74
N LYS A 80 9.00 8.77 -14.88
CA LYS A 80 8.83 9.51 -16.10
C LYS A 80 7.44 9.30 -16.61
N GLU A 81 6.86 10.37 -17.08
CA GLU A 81 5.51 10.28 -17.58
C GLU A 81 5.49 9.83 -19.01
#